data_104a343a8000634452437dcec6c20c7e
#
_entry.id   104a343a8000634452437dcec6c20c7e
#
_cell.length_a   1.000
_cell.length_b   1.000
_cell.length_c   1.000
_cell.angle_alpha   90.00
_cell.angle_beta   90.00
_cell.angle_gamma   90.00
#
_symmetry.space_group_name_H-M   'P 1'
#
loop_
_entity.id
_entity.type
_entity.pdbx_description
1 polymer ?
#
loop_
_entity_poly.entity_id
_entity_poly.type
_entity_poly.pdbx_seq_one_letter_code
_entity_poly.pdbx_strand_id
1 'polypeptide(L)'
;HSDWLNMMYPRLKLARNLLTDDGVIFISIDDNEQENLKKICDEIFGEENFVAQIAWRKSDNQANIGNIARVKEYILSYSKNDKLFYLNKMELTEKAKKEYRYKDDRGFFRRSILLDKTRGRYKYDLKTPTGKILSGPWMKSKEDIEKMSNEGMIYWTTGGEEQPYGKIYLDESDGQIPNDFIGIEYGSNQEASLELEKLMQSRYFDFPKSVTLSV
;
A
#
# COMPACT_ATOMS: atom_id res chain seq x y z
N HIS A 1 -19.19 8.62 -24.53
CA HIS A 1 -19.18 8.74 -23.07
C HIS A 1 -20.59 8.69 -22.46
N SER A 2 -21.60 9.42 -23.02
CA SER A 2 -22.96 9.50 -22.44
C SER A 2 -23.63 8.13 -22.29
N ASP A 3 -23.56 7.27 -23.29
CA ASP A 3 -24.16 5.93 -23.22
C ASP A 3 -23.50 5.05 -22.18
N TRP A 4 -22.18 5.15 -22.05
CA TRP A 4 -21.43 4.45 -21.01
C TRP A 4 -21.83 4.94 -19.60
N LEU A 5 -21.95 6.25 -19.40
CA LEU A 5 -22.39 6.84 -18.14
C LEU A 5 -23.82 6.41 -17.76
N ASN A 6 -24.75 6.47 -18.75
CA ASN A 6 -26.14 6.03 -18.54
C ASN A 6 -26.24 4.55 -18.19
N MET A 7 -25.33 3.72 -18.70
CA MET A 7 -25.24 2.31 -18.37
C MET A 7 -24.65 2.08 -16.97
N MET A 8 -23.59 2.79 -16.60
CA MET A 8 -22.83 2.55 -15.37
C MET A 8 -23.48 3.14 -14.13
N TYR A 9 -24.06 4.32 -14.23
CA TYR A 9 -24.63 5.03 -13.08
C TYR A 9 -25.66 4.22 -12.28
N PRO A 10 -26.73 3.65 -12.88
CA PRO A 10 -27.68 2.85 -12.14
C PRO A 10 -27.07 1.57 -11.56
N ARG A 11 -26.10 0.97 -12.24
CA ARG A 11 -25.39 -0.22 -11.74
C ARG A 11 -24.56 0.08 -10.50
N LEU A 12 -23.85 1.20 -10.49
CA LEU A 12 -23.07 1.62 -9.32
C LEU A 12 -23.96 1.98 -8.12
N LYS A 13 -25.13 2.59 -8.34
CA LYS A 13 -26.13 2.81 -7.29
C LYS A 13 -26.63 1.50 -6.67
N LEU A 14 -26.92 0.52 -7.51
CA LEU A 14 -27.33 -0.81 -7.03
C LEU A 14 -26.17 -1.50 -6.27
N ALA A 15 -24.95 -1.44 -6.82
CA ALA A 15 -23.77 -2.01 -6.18
C ALA A 15 -23.54 -1.42 -4.79
N ARG A 16 -23.66 -0.09 -4.64
CA ARG A 16 -23.55 0.58 -3.32
C ARG A 16 -24.59 0.04 -2.32
N ASN A 17 -25.81 -0.21 -2.76
CA ASN A 17 -26.86 -0.73 -1.89
C ASN A 17 -26.64 -2.20 -1.47
N LEU A 18 -25.89 -2.97 -2.27
CA LEU A 18 -25.55 -4.36 -1.96
C LEU A 18 -24.37 -4.48 -1.00
N LEU A 19 -23.56 -3.44 -0.83
CA LEU A 19 -22.45 -3.45 0.12
C LEU A 19 -22.94 -3.43 1.57
N THR A 20 -22.27 -4.17 2.44
CA THR A 20 -22.34 -3.98 3.90
C THR A 20 -21.83 -2.60 4.28
N ASP A 21 -22.11 -2.12 5.50
CA ASP A 21 -21.73 -0.76 5.89
C ASP A 21 -20.21 -0.57 5.97
N ASP A 22 -19.45 -1.62 6.24
CA ASP A 22 -17.98 -1.70 6.20
C ASP A 22 -17.42 -2.17 4.84
N GLY A 23 -18.32 -2.39 3.85
CA GLY A 23 -17.97 -2.96 2.55
C GLY A 23 -17.19 -2.01 1.65
N VAL A 24 -16.48 -2.60 0.70
CA VAL A 24 -15.66 -1.91 -0.30
C VAL A 24 -15.96 -2.44 -1.70
N ILE A 25 -15.87 -1.58 -2.69
CA ILE A 25 -15.97 -1.95 -4.10
C ILE A 25 -14.65 -1.64 -4.82
N PHE A 26 -14.23 -2.56 -5.70
CA PHE A 26 -13.11 -2.39 -6.60
C PHE A 26 -13.61 -2.43 -8.04
N ILE A 27 -13.27 -1.43 -8.84
CA ILE A 27 -13.79 -1.25 -10.19
C ILE A 27 -12.62 -1.09 -11.15
N SER A 28 -12.38 -2.10 -11.99
CA SER A 28 -11.35 -2.03 -13.03
C SER A 28 -11.80 -1.12 -14.18
N ILE A 29 -10.90 -0.26 -14.63
CA ILE A 29 -11.15 0.70 -15.70
C ILE A 29 -9.84 1.02 -16.46
N ASP A 30 -9.95 1.37 -17.72
CA ASP A 30 -8.83 1.86 -18.52
C ASP A 30 -8.76 3.41 -18.54
N ASP A 31 -7.76 3.94 -19.25
CA ASP A 31 -7.53 5.39 -19.37
C ASP A 31 -8.71 6.14 -20.03
N ASN A 32 -9.59 5.46 -20.79
CA ASN A 32 -10.63 6.15 -21.58
C ASN A 32 -11.77 6.70 -20.72
N GLU A 33 -12.16 5.95 -19.68
CA GLU A 33 -13.31 6.28 -18.83
C GLU A 33 -12.97 6.46 -17.34
N GLN A 34 -11.68 6.42 -16.97
CA GLN A 34 -11.23 6.51 -15.59
C GLN A 34 -11.71 7.80 -14.90
N GLU A 35 -11.59 8.96 -15.55
CA GLU A 35 -12.03 10.25 -15.00
C GLU A 35 -13.55 10.31 -14.84
N ASN A 36 -14.29 9.79 -15.82
CA ASN A 36 -15.75 9.73 -15.76
C ASN A 36 -16.23 8.80 -14.66
N LEU A 37 -15.59 7.63 -14.52
CA LEU A 37 -15.87 6.70 -13.44
C LEU A 37 -15.62 7.35 -12.08
N LYS A 38 -14.48 8.03 -11.90
CA LYS A 38 -14.16 8.73 -10.65
C LYS A 38 -15.26 9.70 -10.26
N LYS A 39 -15.71 10.56 -11.19
CA LYS A 39 -16.75 11.57 -10.93
C LYS A 39 -18.09 10.96 -10.52
N ILE A 40 -18.54 9.91 -11.23
CA ILE A 40 -19.83 9.26 -10.87
C ILE A 40 -19.73 8.46 -9.57
N CYS A 41 -18.56 7.90 -9.26
CA CYS A 41 -18.34 7.25 -7.96
C CYS A 41 -18.29 8.28 -6.82
N ASP A 42 -17.68 9.43 -6.99
CA ASP A 42 -17.71 10.53 -6.02
C ASP A 42 -19.14 10.97 -5.72
N GLU A 43 -20.00 11.07 -6.74
CA GLU A 43 -21.43 11.42 -6.56
C GLU A 43 -22.21 10.32 -5.86
N ILE A 44 -21.96 9.04 -6.19
CA ILE A 44 -22.73 7.91 -5.67
C ILE A 44 -22.27 7.48 -4.27
N PHE A 45 -20.97 7.36 -4.06
CA PHE A 45 -20.37 6.85 -2.82
C PHE A 45 -20.01 7.97 -1.84
N GLY A 46 -19.72 9.20 -2.34
CA GLY A 46 -19.14 10.31 -1.60
C GLY A 46 -17.63 10.38 -1.79
N GLU A 47 -17.09 11.60 -1.98
CA GLU A 47 -15.64 11.81 -2.13
C GLU A 47 -14.87 11.34 -0.89
N GLU A 48 -15.46 11.49 0.28
CA GLU A 48 -14.89 11.06 1.57
C GLU A 48 -14.72 9.55 1.71
N ASN A 49 -15.42 8.78 0.90
CA ASN A 49 -15.37 7.32 0.87
C ASN A 49 -14.43 6.77 -0.20
N PHE A 50 -13.69 7.64 -0.89
CA PHE A 50 -12.65 7.24 -1.82
C PHE A 50 -11.48 6.61 -1.07
N VAL A 51 -11.16 5.34 -1.38
CA VAL A 51 -10.07 4.61 -0.73
C VAL A 51 -8.76 4.77 -1.51
N ALA A 52 -8.76 4.41 -2.79
CA ALA A 52 -7.56 4.47 -3.62
C ALA A 52 -7.87 4.38 -5.12
N GLN A 53 -6.93 4.87 -5.91
CA GLN A 53 -6.78 4.55 -7.32
C GLN A 53 -5.51 3.73 -7.49
N ILE A 54 -5.67 2.45 -7.75
CA ILE A 54 -4.57 1.50 -7.88
C ILE A 54 -4.19 1.40 -9.35
N ALA A 55 -2.91 1.56 -9.68
CA ALA A 55 -2.38 1.31 -11.01
C ALA A 55 -1.95 -0.16 -11.12
N TRP A 56 -2.58 -0.91 -12.01
CA TRP A 56 -2.23 -2.29 -12.29
C TRP A 56 -1.45 -2.41 -13.60
N ARG A 57 -0.28 -3.04 -13.56
CA ARG A 57 0.53 -3.35 -14.74
C ARG A 57 -0.05 -4.58 -15.42
N LYS A 58 -0.87 -4.35 -16.46
CA LYS A 58 -1.59 -5.40 -17.19
C LYS A 58 -0.77 -6.17 -18.21
N SER A 59 0.39 -5.66 -18.60
CA SER A 59 1.20 -6.24 -19.68
C SER A 59 2.68 -5.98 -19.46
N ASP A 60 3.50 -7.00 -19.76
CA ASP A 60 4.97 -6.87 -19.87
C ASP A 60 5.41 -6.43 -21.27
N ASN A 61 4.57 -6.68 -22.27
CA ASN A 61 4.88 -6.34 -23.64
C ASN A 61 4.71 -4.84 -23.88
N GLN A 62 5.80 -4.18 -24.19
CA GLN A 62 5.77 -2.83 -24.74
C GLN A 62 5.48 -2.94 -26.24
N ALA A 63 4.23 -2.81 -26.60
CA ALA A 63 3.87 -2.63 -28.01
C ALA A 63 4.48 -1.31 -28.49
N ASN A 64 5.33 -1.35 -29.53
CA ASN A 64 5.89 -0.16 -30.19
C ASN A 64 4.83 0.56 -31.02
N ILE A 65 3.73 0.97 -30.37
CA ILE A 65 2.59 1.67 -30.99
C ILE A 65 2.43 3.02 -30.29
N GLY A 66 2.52 4.08 -31.07
CA GLY A 66 2.47 5.45 -30.55
C GLY A 66 3.76 5.89 -29.84
N ASN A 67 3.70 7.01 -29.12
CA ASN A 67 4.87 7.60 -28.45
C ASN A 67 5.15 6.99 -27.08
N ILE A 68 4.12 6.45 -26.42
CA ILE A 68 4.22 5.86 -25.06
C ILE A 68 3.39 4.58 -25.03
N ALA A 69 4.02 3.47 -24.62
CA ALA A 69 3.34 2.19 -24.47
C ALA A 69 2.35 2.22 -23.28
N ARG A 70 1.11 1.79 -23.51
CA ARG A 70 0.05 1.72 -22.49
C ARG A 70 0.06 0.34 -21.84
N VAL A 71 0.81 0.19 -20.77
CA VAL A 71 1.03 -1.09 -20.07
C VAL A 71 0.22 -1.23 -18.78
N LYS A 72 -0.62 -0.25 -18.45
CA LYS A 72 -1.40 -0.22 -17.20
C LYS A 72 -2.90 -0.04 -17.45
N GLU A 73 -3.67 -0.44 -16.47
CA GLU A 73 -5.07 -0.07 -16.23
C GLU A 73 -5.20 0.40 -14.77
N TYR A 74 -6.41 0.82 -14.39
CA TYR A 74 -6.67 1.29 -13.03
C TYR A 74 -7.72 0.41 -12.35
N ILE A 75 -7.66 0.40 -11.02
CA ILE A 75 -8.71 -0.11 -10.16
C ILE A 75 -9.08 1.02 -9.22
N LEU A 76 -10.30 1.54 -9.36
CA LEU A 76 -10.86 2.51 -8.43
C LEU A 76 -11.49 1.77 -7.25
N SER A 77 -11.23 2.24 -6.04
CA SER A 77 -11.73 1.64 -4.82
C SER A 77 -12.47 2.67 -3.97
N TYR A 78 -13.69 2.30 -3.56
CA TYR A 78 -14.55 3.09 -2.68
C TYR A 78 -15.10 2.23 -1.56
N SER A 79 -15.06 2.72 -0.35
CA SER A 79 -15.81 2.13 0.76
C SER A 79 -17.27 2.59 0.74
N LYS A 80 -18.17 1.87 1.38
CA LYS A 80 -19.53 2.36 1.63
C LYS A 80 -19.55 3.42 2.73
N ASN A 81 -18.69 3.25 3.74
CA ASN A 81 -18.50 4.19 4.83
C ASN A 81 -17.05 4.10 5.33
N ASP A 82 -16.26 5.13 5.06
CA ASP A 82 -14.83 5.20 5.42
C ASP A 82 -14.58 5.02 6.93
N LYS A 83 -15.52 5.46 7.77
CA LYS A 83 -15.39 5.33 9.24
C LYS A 83 -15.51 3.89 9.74
N LEU A 84 -16.12 3.02 8.97
CA LEU A 84 -16.34 1.60 9.32
C LEU A 84 -15.41 0.67 8.51
N PHE A 85 -14.87 1.19 7.40
CA PHE A 85 -14.00 0.43 6.53
C PHE A 85 -12.64 0.18 7.18
N TYR A 86 -12.19 -1.07 7.12
CA TYR A 86 -10.86 -1.47 7.55
C TYR A 86 -10.21 -2.38 6.50
N LEU A 87 -9.03 -2.00 6.04
CA LEU A 87 -8.25 -2.82 5.14
C LEU A 87 -7.19 -3.62 5.93
N ASN A 88 -7.21 -4.94 5.79
CA ASN A 88 -6.21 -5.80 6.39
C ASN A 88 -4.82 -5.47 5.84
N LYS A 89 -3.81 -5.57 6.70
CA LYS A 89 -2.43 -5.47 6.26
C LYS A 89 -2.03 -6.73 5.51
N MET A 90 -1.18 -6.57 4.51
CA MET A 90 -0.57 -7.67 3.79
C MET A 90 0.61 -8.23 4.59
N GLU A 91 0.95 -9.49 4.36
CA GLU A 91 2.20 -10.05 4.87
C GLU A 91 3.40 -9.23 4.39
N LEU A 92 4.44 -9.21 5.21
CA LEU A 92 5.70 -8.58 4.81
C LEU A 92 6.28 -9.31 3.60
N THR A 93 6.63 -8.55 2.58
CA THR A 93 7.39 -9.11 1.45
C THR A 93 8.75 -9.62 1.91
N GLU A 94 9.33 -10.55 1.17
CA GLU A 94 10.69 -11.04 1.44
C GLU A 94 11.74 -9.92 1.44
N LYS A 95 11.52 -8.87 0.65
CA LYS A 95 12.35 -7.66 0.67
C LYS A 95 12.23 -6.91 2.00
N ALA A 96 11.02 -6.74 2.50
CA ALA A 96 10.76 -6.08 3.78
C ALA A 96 11.29 -6.90 4.96
N LYS A 97 11.14 -8.24 4.93
CA LYS A 97 11.70 -9.13 5.95
C LYS A 97 13.23 -9.03 6.04
N LYS A 98 13.94 -8.81 4.94
CA LYS A 98 15.40 -8.62 4.93
C LYS A 98 15.88 -7.38 5.68
N GLU A 99 15.01 -6.40 5.96
CA GLU A 99 15.36 -5.24 6.79
C GLU A 99 15.51 -5.61 8.27
N TYR A 100 14.85 -6.69 8.73
CA TYR A 100 14.91 -7.22 10.09
C TYR A 100 16.17 -8.07 10.31
N ARG A 101 17.33 -7.46 10.08
CA ARG A 101 18.64 -8.15 10.07
C ARG A 101 19.41 -8.06 11.39
N TYR A 102 18.93 -7.28 12.32
CA TYR A 102 19.52 -7.16 13.66
C TYR A 102 18.84 -8.15 14.59
N LYS A 103 19.58 -8.66 15.58
CA LYS A 103 19.07 -9.66 16.52
C LYS A 103 19.55 -9.35 17.94
N ASP A 104 18.68 -9.53 18.89
CA ASP A 104 18.98 -9.62 20.33
C ASP A 104 18.23 -10.80 20.95
N ASP A 105 18.18 -10.85 22.29
CA ASP A 105 17.56 -11.96 23.03
C ASP A 105 16.03 -12.05 22.78
N ARG A 106 15.39 -10.94 22.42
CA ARG A 106 13.95 -10.88 22.12
C ARG A 106 13.63 -11.35 20.69
N GLY A 107 14.55 -11.18 19.73
CA GLY A 107 14.30 -11.63 18.36
C GLY A 107 14.96 -10.78 17.30
N PHE A 108 14.49 -10.94 16.04
CA PHE A 108 14.95 -10.13 14.93
C PHE A 108 14.23 -8.78 14.90
N PHE A 109 15.00 -7.72 14.64
CA PHE A 109 14.45 -6.37 14.52
C PHE A 109 15.08 -5.57 13.38
N ARG A 110 14.38 -4.56 12.92
CA ARG A 110 14.89 -3.50 12.06
C ARG A 110 15.06 -2.21 12.85
N ARG A 111 15.93 -1.33 12.36
CA ARG A 111 16.18 -0.04 12.99
C ARG A 111 15.23 1.03 12.46
N SER A 112 14.69 1.86 13.34
CA SER A 112 13.97 3.09 13.01
C SER A 112 14.79 4.30 13.42
N ILE A 113 14.78 5.33 12.58
CA ILE A 113 15.57 6.55 12.82
C ILE A 113 14.93 7.34 13.97
N LEU A 114 15.73 7.69 14.97
CA LEU A 114 15.33 8.53 16.11
C LEU A 114 15.92 9.94 16.02
N LEU A 115 17.15 10.08 15.53
CA LEU A 115 17.84 11.36 15.33
C LEU A 115 17.90 11.67 13.83
N ASP A 116 17.24 12.74 13.39
CA ASP A 116 17.20 13.14 11.99
C ASP A 116 17.20 14.66 11.88
N LYS A 117 18.26 15.24 11.36
CA LYS A 117 18.45 16.70 11.26
C LYS A 117 17.44 17.38 10.34
N THR A 118 16.84 16.64 9.41
CA THR A 118 15.91 17.18 8.42
C THR A 118 14.44 16.99 8.82
N ARG A 119 14.09 15.84 9.37
CA ARG A 119 12.70 15.42 9.68
C ARG A 119 12.37 15.46 11.16
N GLY A 120 13.37 15.59 12.03
CA GLY A 120 13.17 15.65 13.48
C GLY A 120 12.32 16.86 13.89
N ARG A 121 11.45 16.67 14.87
CA ARG A 121 10.48 17.67 15.33
C ARG A 121 10.79 18.18 16.73
N TYR A 122 11.49 17.38 17.57
CA TYR A 122 11.70 17.66 18.99
C TYR A 122 13.16 18.04 19.26
N LYS A 123 13.39 19.21 19.86
CA LYS A 123 14.73 19.72 20.17
C LYS A 123 15.02 19.52 21.66
N TYR A 124 15.92 18.62 21.98
CA TYR A 124 16.45 18.37 23.32
C TYR A 124 17.79 17.64 23.23
N ASP A 125 18.52 17.63 24.33
CA ASP A 125 19.77 16.89 24.47
C ASP A 125 19.50 15.52 25.09
N LEU A 126 20.13 14.48 24.55
CA LEU A 126 20.07 13.11 25.03
C LEU A 126 21.47 12.63 25.40
N LYS A 127 21.60 12.06 26.60
CA LYS A 127 22.85 11.47 27.04
C LYS A 127 22.92 10.00 26.59
N THR A 128 24.03 9.65 25.93
CA THR A 128 24.31 8.27 25.50
C THR A 128 24.72 7.39 26.68
N PRO A 129 24.78 6.06 26.50
CA PRO A 129 25.25 5.13 27.54
C PRO A 129 26.67 5.43 28.05
N THR A 130 27.58 5.96 27.23
CA THR A 130 28.93 6.34 27.63
C THR A 130 29.03 7.75 28.19
N GLY A 131 27.92 8.51 28.20
CA GLY A 131 27.86 9.86 28.74
C GLY A 131 28.06 10.98 27.71
N LYS A 132 28.21 10.66 26.42
CA LYS A 132 28.22 11.64 25.34
C LYS A 132 26.85 12.30 25.24
N ILE A 133 26.81 13.59 24.89
CA ILE A 133 25.58 14.33 24.68
C ILE A 133 25.33 14.46 23.18
N LEU A 134 24.15 14.03 22.75
CA LEU A 134 23.64 14.18 21.38
C LEU A 134 22.49 15.19 21.40
N SER A 135 22.59 16.22 20.54
CA SER A 135 21.57 17.24 20.38
C SER A 135 20.65 16.92 19.21
N GLY A 136 19.34 17.09 19.42
CA GLY A 136 18.32 16.89 18.37
C GLY A 136 18.53 17.74 17.12
N PRO A 137 17.57 17.77 16.17
CA PRO A 137 16.16 17.40 16.38
C PRO A 137 15.88 15.89 16.30
N TRP A 138 14.95 15.44 17.14
CA TRP A 138 14.54 14.05 17.29
C TRP A 138 13.20 13.77 16.61
N MET A 139 12.98 12.53 16.20
CA MET A 139 11.72 12.06 15.62
C MET A 139 10.62 11.81 16.67
N LYS A 140 11.00 11.63 17.94
CA LYS A 140 10.11 11.33 19.06
C LYS A 140 10.30 12.33 20.21
N SER A 141 9.29 12.46 21.06
CA SER A 141 9.38 13.28 22.27
C SER A 141 10.43 12.72 23.23
N LYS A 142 10.85 13.52 24.20
CA LYS A 142 11.82 13.09 25.21
C LYS A 142 11.24 11.96 26.08
N GLU A 143 9.96 12.08 26.43
CA GLU A 143 9.21 11.11 27.21
C GLU A 143 9.14 9.76 26.49
N ASP A 144 8.86 9.76 25.17
CA ASP A 144 8.85 8.54 24.35
C ASP A 144 10.22 7.87 24.30
N ILE A 145 11.30 8.66 24.14
CA ILE A 145 12.66 8.13 24.13
C ILE A 145 13.03 7.53 25.49
N GLU A 146 12.69 8.17 26.58
CA GLU A 146 12.93 7.67 27.94
C GLU A 146 12.18 6.36 28.17
N LYS A 147 10.91 6.29 27.76
CA LYS A 147 10.12 5.05 27.79
C LYS A 147 10.78 3.94 26.97
N MET A 148 11.13 4.22 25.72
CA MET A 148 11.83 3.26 24.84
C MET A 148 13.17 2.79 25.44
N SER A 149 13.89 3.68 26.11
CA SER A 149 15.16 3.34 26.79
C SER A 149 14.93 2.37 27.95
N ASN A 150 13.93 2.63 28.79
CA ASN A 150 13.58 1.78 29.92
C ASN A 150 13.09 0.39 29.49
N GLU A 151 12.42 0.31 28.32
CA GLU A 151 11.93 -0.94 27.73
C GLU A 151 13.00 -1.69 26.89
N GLY A 152 14.25 -1.16 26.82
CA GLY A 152 15.32 -1.76 26.02
C GLY A 152 15.09 -1.67 24.49
N MET A 153 14.21 -0.75 24.05
CA MET A 153 13.81 -0.57 22.66
C MET A 153 14.75 0.36 21.87
N ILE A 154 15.87 0.77 22.44
CA ILE A 154 16.88 1.58 21.75
C ILE A 154 18.08 0.71 21.43
N TYR A 155 18.47 0.72 20.16
CA TYR A 155 19.73 0.18 19.67
C TYR A 155 20.74 1.31 19.51
N TRP A 156 21.86 1.21 20.22
CA TRP A 156 22.96 2.15 20.12
C TRP A 156 24.03 1.61 19.17
N THR A 157 24.46 2.41 18.20
CA THR A 157 25.57 1.99 17.33
C THR A 157 26.87 1.90 18.13
N THR A 158 27.72 0.93 17.75
CA THR A 158 29.07 0.76 18.27
C THR A 158 30.08 1.62 17.49
N GLY A 159 31.31 1.76 18.00
CA GLY A 159 32.36 2.47 17.27
C GLY A 159 32.51 3.95 17.63
N GLY A 160 31.95 4.40 18.77
CA GLY A 160 32.18 5.74 19.32
C GLY A 160 31.19 6.81 18.90
N GLU A 161 30.36 6.58 17.89
CA GLU A 161 29.33 7.55 17.44
C GLU A 161 28.07 7.47 18.30
N GLU A 162 27.72 6.28 18.79
CA GLU A 162 26.57 6.02 19.65
C GLU A 162 25.26 6.63 19.15
N GLN A 163 25.02 6.52 17.84
CA GLN A 163 23.75 6.99 17.27
C GLN A 163 22.61 6.05 17.72
N PRO A 164 21.51 6.58 18.27
CA PRO A 164 20.39 5.76 18.70
C PRO A 164 19.43 5.46 17.53
N TYR A 165 18.93 4.24 17.53
CA TYR A 165 17.85 3.79 16.67
C TYR A 165 16.79 3.08 17.51
N GLY A 166 15.52 3.27 17.18
CA GLY A 166 14.45 2.46 17.74
C GLY A 166 14.48 1.04 17.16
N LYS A 167 14.17 0.05 17.96
CA LYS A 167 13.97 -1.32 17.53
C LYS A 167 12.52 -1.51 17.12
N ILE A 168 12.29 -2.17 15.98
CA ILE A 168 10.98 -2.65 15.54
C ILE A 168 11.15 -4.15 15.30
N TYR A 169 10.49 -4.96 16.11
CA TYR A 169 10.63 -6.42 16.03
C TYR A 169 9.78 -7.03 14.93
N LEU A 170 10.30 -8.11 14.34
CA LEU A 170 9.62 -8.81 13.24
C LEU A 170 8.35 -9.50 13.70
N ASP A 171 8.38 -10.12 14.86
CA ASP A 171 7.26 -10.86 15.48
C ASP A 171 6.12 -9.93 15.97
N GLU A 172 6.40 -8.65 16.15
CA GLU A 172 5.41 -7.62 16.49
C GLU A 172 4.87 -6.89 15.25
N SER A 173 5.32 -7.28 14.06
CA SER A 173 4.88 -6.64 12.82
C SER A 173 3.51 -7.17 12.40
N ASP A 174 2.52 -6.31 12.39
CA ASP A 174 1.18 -6.62 11.82
C ASP A 174 1.18 -6.74 10.30
N GLY A 175 2.34 -6.67 9.64
CA GLY A 175 2.46 -6.64 8.20
C GLY A 175 2.66 -5.23 7.62
N GLN A 176 2.35 -5.06 6.35
CA GLN A 176 2.52 -3.81 5.62
C GLN A 176 1.22 -3.34 4.98
N ILE A 177 1.04 -2.05 4.89
CA ILE A 177 -0.08 -1.44 4.15
C ILE A 177 0.12 -1.74 2.66
N PRO A 178 -0.92 -2.19 1.93
CA PRO A 178 -0.86 -2.29 0.47
C PRO A 178 -0.49 -0.96 -0.16
N ASN A 179 0.22 -0.99 -1.28
CA ASN A 179 0.49 0.21 -2.06
C ASN A 179 -0.50 0.32 -3.24
N ASP A 180 -0.52 1.48 -3.87
CA ASP A 180 -1.40 1.81 -4.99
C ASP A 180 -0.85 1.39 -6.37
N PHE A 181 0.13 0.49 -6.38
CA PHE A 181 0.69 -0.09 -7.59
C PHE A 181 0.72 -1.62 -7.50
N ILE A 182 0.07 -2.29 -8.44
CA ILE A 182 0.06 -3.75 -8.60
C ILE A 182 0.93 -4.10 -9.79
N GLY A 183 1.99 -4.87 -9.55
CA GLY A 183 2.92 -5.32 -10.57
C GLY A 183 2.40 -6.50 -11.39
N ILE A 184 3.23 -6.92 -12.35
CA ILE A 184 2.92 -8.04 -13.24
C ILE A 184 2.84 -9.39 -12.53
N GLU A 185 3.42 -9.50 -11.34
CA GLU A 185 3.40 -10.69 -10.49
C GLU A 185 1.99 -11.11 -10.05
N TYR A 186 1.03 -10.19 -10.13
CA TYR A 186 -0.39 -10.45 -9.88
C TYR A 186 -1.18 -10.80 -11.15
N GLY A 187 -0.46 -11.19 -12.20
CA GLY A 187 -0.99 -11.63 -13.47
C GLY A 187 -1.20 -10.53 -14.51
N SER A 188 -1.24 -10.95 -15.76
CA SER A 188 -1.40 -10.10 -16.94
C SER A 188 -2.67 -10.42 -17.70
N ASN A 189 -3.09 -9.52 -18.61
CA ASN A 189 -4.18 -9.79 -19.55
C ASN A 189 -3.85 -10.97 -20.48
N GLN A 190 -2.57 -11.18 -20.80
CA GLN A 190 -2.14 -12.30 -21.64
C GLN A 190 -2.31 -13.63 -20.92
N GLU A 191 -1.86 -13.72 -19.65
CA GLU A 191 -2.06 -14.92 -18.83
C GLU A 191 -3.54 -15.22 -18.64
N ALA A 192 -4.34 -14.20 -18.32
CA ALA A 192 -5.79 -14.35 -18.20
C ALA A 192 -6.45 -14.88 -19.48
N SER A 193 -6.00 -14.43 -20.67
CA SER A 193 -6.48 -14.92 -21.95
C SER A 193 -6.12 -16.38 -22.17
N LEU A 194 -4.90 -16.78 -21.84
CA LEU A 194 -4.45 -18.18 -21.94
C LEU A 194 -5.19 -19.10 -20.96
N GLU A 195 -5.42 -18.65 -19.73
CA GLU A 195 -6.20 -19.38 -18.73
C GLU A 195 -7.64 -19.61 -19.21
N LEU A 196 -8.28 -18.54 -19.70
CA LEU A 196 -9.65 -18.62 -20.20
C LEU A 196 -9.77 -19.51 -21.45
N GLU A 197 -8.83 -19.38 -22.39
CA GLU A 197 -8.79 -20.22 -23.60
C GLU A 197 -8.60 -21.69 -23.25
N LYS A 198 -7.74 -22.01 -22.28
CA LYS A 198 -7.55 -23.37 -21.76
C LYS A 198 -8.82 -23.92 -21.10
N LEU A 199 -9.55 -23.08 -20.34
CA LEU A 199 -10.76 -23.49 -19.64
C LEU A 199 -11.93 -23.72 -20.60
N MET A 200 -12.13 -22.75 -21.53
CA MET A 200 -13.30 -22.72 -22.41
C MET A 200 -13.05 -23.38 -23.76
N GLN A 201 -11.82 -23.80 -24.05
CA GLN A 201 -11.36 -24.38 -25.33
C GLN A 201 -11.58 -23.42 -26.53
N SER A 202 -11.82 -22.14 -26.27
CA SER A 202 -12.00 -21.09 -27.26
C SER A 202 -11.91 -19.70 -26.63
N ARG A 203 -11.67 -18.69 -27.46
CA ARG A 203 -11.58 -17.29 -27.04
C ARG A 203 -12.96 -16.63 -27.08
N TYR A 204 -13.62 -16.52 -25.92
CA TYR A 204 -14.94 -15.90 -25.79
C TYR A 204 -14.91 -14.45 -25.30
N PHE A 205 -13.81 -14.00 -24.68
CA PHE A 205 -13.64 -12.64 -24.18
C PHE A 205 -12.34 -12.03 -24.70
N ASP A 206 -12.39 -10.74 -25.03
CA ASP A 206 -11.22 -10.03 -25.56
C ASP A 206 -10.22 -9.59 -24.49
N PHE A 207 -10.70 -9.22 -23.30
CA PHE A 207 -9.87 -8.68 -22.22
C PHE A 207 -10.22 -9.27 -20.86
N PRO A 208 -10.02 -10.59 -20.64
CA PRO A 208 -10.26 -11.20 -19.33
C PRO A 208 -9.29 -10.64 -18.30
N LYS A 209 -9.71 -10.63 -17.03
CA LYS A 209 -8.85 -10.28 -15.93
C LYS A 209 -8.22 -11.53 -15.34
N SER A 210 -6.96 -11.43 -14.88
CA SER A 210 -6.27 -12.53 -14.19
C SER A 210 -7.00 -12.93 -12.92
N VAL A 211 -7.06 -14.24 -12.66
CA VAL A 211 -7.60 -14.76 -11.40
C VAL A 211 -6.79 -14.26 -10.22
N THR A 212 -5.45 -14.21 -10.35
CA THR A 212 -4.55 -13.73 -9.30
C THR A 212 -4.72 -12.25 -8.94
N LEU A 213 -5.31 -11.43 -9.83
CA LEU A 213 -5.67 -10.05 -9.52
C LEU A 213 -6.92 -9.98 -8.64
N SER A 214 -7.76 -11.01 -8.65
CA SER A 214 -9.10 -11.03 -8.01
C SER A 214 -9.13 -11.81 -6.70
N VAL A 215 -8.02 -12.42 -6.31
CA VAL A 215 -7.82 -13.22 -5.07
C VAL A 215 -6.85 -12.46 -4.10
#